data_0263d13d4a3075b73446fdbdaeace2c1
#
_entry.id   0263d13d4a3075b73446fdbdaeace2c1
#
_cell.length_a   1.000
_cell.length_b   1.000
_cell.length_c   1.000
_cell.angle_alpha   90.00
_cell.angle_beta   90.00
_cell.angle_gamma   90.00
#
_symmetry.space_group_name_H-M   'P 1'
#
loop_
_entity.id
_entity.type
_entity.pdbx_description
1 polymer ?
#
loop_
_entity_poly.entity_id
_entity_poly.type
_entity_poly.pdbx_seq_one_letter_code
_entity_poly.pdbx_strand_id
1 'polypeptide(L)'
;MRAVYVVTHPEATHHVDRLVGGQYDSDLTDRGRADADRIAAELAGRVTGAPVEVVSSDLLRTRVTAQRVADRLQTDVHLDPRLREKSYGDAGGKPQAWLDARFVPPPATGDRMRHDEGIAGAETKWDLAVRVYAAMADILSSSVSQQVVVTHGMAATFVLAAWIEMPLEAAGRLAFRFTSGGVTTLEEDDYFHNRTVRELNFVGHLA
;
A
#
# COMPACT_ATOMS: atom_id res chain seq x y z
N MET A 1 4.22 22.96 -1.86
CA MET A 1 3.24 21.97 -1.37
C MET A 1 3.68 20.58 -1.82
N ARG A 2 3.74 19.62 -0.90
CA ARG A 2 4.03 18.21 -1.20
C ARG A 2 2.73 17.46 -1.38
N ALA A 3 2.69 16.53 -2.34
CA ALA A 3 1.56 15.62 -2.54
C ALA A 3 2.07 14.18 -2.68
N VAL A 4 1.45 13.24 -1.95
CA VAL A 4 1.72 11.80 -2.06
C VAL A 4 0.42 11.09 -2.41
N TYR A 5 0.43 10.37 -3.52
CA TYR A 5 -0.70 9.57 -3.99
C TYR A 5 -0.43 8.11 -3.65
N VAL A 6 -1.17 7.58 -2.69
CA VAL A 6 -1.05 6.18 -2.26
C VAL A 6 -2.07 5.34 -3.02
N VAL A 7 -1.58 4.35 -3.75
CA VAL A 7 -2.40 3.46 -4.60
C VAL A 7 -2.32 2.04 -4.06
N THR A 8 -3.47 1.42 -3.81
CA THR A 8 -3.53 -0.02 -3.61
C THR A 8 -3.72 -0.71 -4.96
N HIS A 9 -2.97 -1.80 -5.20
CA HIS A 9 -3.10 -2.52 -6.47
C HIS A 9 -4.54 -2.97 -6.72
N PRO A 10 -5.00 -3.01 -7.99
CA PRO A 10 -6.34 -3.48 -8.33
C PRO A 10 -6.50 -5.01 -8.19
N GLU A 11 -7.57 -5.58 -8.73
CA GLU A 11 -7.88 -7.01 -8.59
C GLU A 11 -6.72 -7.90 -9.08
N ALA A 12 -6.30 -8.84 -8.22
CA ALA A 12 -5.25 -9.81 -8.51
C ALA A 12 -5.81 -11.25 -8.46
N THR A 13 -5.11 -12.20 -9.09
CA THR A 13 -5.58 -13.58 -9.23
C THR A 13 -5.86 -14.24 -7.89
N HIS A 14 -5.06 -13.98 -6.83
CA HIS A 14 -5.31 -14.54 -5.50
C HIS A 14 -6.67 -14.11 -4.90
N HIS A 15 -7.21 -12.94 -5.28
CA HIS A 15 -8.55 -12.51 -4.83
C HIS A 15 -9.64 -13.41 -5.41
N VAL A 16 -9.56 -13.69 -6.72
CA VAL A 16 -10.53 -14.54 -7.44
C VAL A 16 -10.41 -16.00 -7.02
N ASP A 17 -9.17 -16.48 -6.88
CA ASP A 17 -8.86 -17.85 -6.49
C ASP A 17 -9.06 -18.11 -4.99
N ARG A 18 -9.39 -17.05 -4.20
CA ARG A 18 -9.55 -17.12 -2.74
C ARG A 18 -8.32 -17.69 -2.03
N LEU A 19 -7.15 -17.24 -2.47
CA LEU A 19 -5.87 -17.59 -1.86
C LEU A 19 -5.42 -16.47 -0.92
N VAL A 20 -4.64 -16.85 0.07
CA VAL A 20 -3.96 -15.89 0.95
C VAL A 20 -2.90 -15.13 0.13
N GLY A 21 -3.08 -13.82 0.00
CA GLY A 21 -2.16 -12.96 -0.73
C GLY A 21 -0.87 -12.67 0.05
N GLY A 22 -0.87 -11.59 0.80
CA GLY A 22 0.33 -11.13 1.50
C GLY A 22 1.50 -10.96 0.55
N GLN A 23 2.62 -11.63 0.81
CA GLN A 23 3.79 -11.65 -0.08
C GLN A 23 3.77 -12.78 -1.13
N TYR A 24 2.68 -13.57 -1.23
CA TYR A 24 2.47 -14.45 -2.37
C TYR A 24 2.38 -13.63 -3.65
N ASP A 25 3.27 -13.91 -4.61
CA ASP A 25 3.47 -13.08 -5.80
C ASP A 25 2.49 -13.46 -6.93
N SER A 26 1.27 -12.99 -6.79
CA SER A 26 0.19 -13.16 -7.77
C SER A 26 0.13 -12.00 -8.77
N ASP A 27 -0.32 -12.31 -9.98
CA ASP A 27 -0.52 -11.31 -11.04
C ASP A 27 -1.89 -10.60 -10.92
N LEU A 28 -2.05 -9.51 -11.65
CA LEU A 28 -3.36 -8.88 -11.87
C LEU A 28 -4.24 -9.77 -12.75
N THR A 29 -5.56 -9.71 -12.52
CA THR A 29 -6.54 -10.23 -13.46
C THR A 29 -6.64 -9.32 -14.69
N ASP A 30 -7.33 -9.73 -15.76
CA ASP A 30 -7.60 -8.87 -16.91
C ASP A 30 -8.37 -7.60 -16.49
N ARG A 31 -9.35 -7.73 -15.57
CA ARG A 31 -10.02 -6.61 -14.95
C ARG A 31 -9.04 -5.72 -14.19
N GLY A 32 -8.18 -6.32 -13.38
CA GLY A 32 -7.17 -5.58 -12.62
C GLY A 32 -6.21 -4.80 -13.54
N ARG A 33 -5.85 -5.35 -14.70
CA ARG A 33 -5.03 -4.62 -15.69
C ARG A 33 -5.77 -3.43 -16.28
N ALA A 34 -7.06 -3.59 -16.63
CA ALA A 34 -7.89 -2.48 -17.10
C ALA A 34 -8.05 -1.39 -16.02
N ASP A 35 -8.21 -1.81 -14.75
CA ASP A 35 -8.29 -0.88 -13.62
C ASP A 35 -6.95 -0.16 -13.38
N ALA A 36 -5.81 -0.82 -13.61
CA ALA A 36 -4.49 -0.17 -13.55
C ALA A 36 -4.35 0.94 -14.61
N ASP A 37 -4.90 0.76 -15.81
CA ASP A 37 -4.93 1.80 -16.84
C ASP A 37 -5.84 2.98 -16.43
N ARG A 38 -6.97 2.72 -15.76
CA ARG A 38 -7.85 3.77 -15.20
C ARG A 38 -7.16 4.55 -14.07
N ILE A 39 -6.45 3.86 -13.18
CA ILE A 39 -5.63 4.49 -12.13
C ILE A 39 -4.59 5.42 -12.75
N ALA A 40 -3.88 4.96 -13.79
CA ALA A 40 -2.88 5.76 -14.49
C ALA A 40 -3.49 7.03 -15.11
N ALA A 41 -4.68 6.93 -15.71
CA ALA A 41 -5.41 8.07 -16.27
C ALA A 41 -5.84 9.06 -15.18
N GLU A 42 -6.36 8.58 -14.06
CA GLU A 42 -6.77 9.39 -12.91
C GLU A 42 -5.58 10.17 -12.32
N LEU A 43 -4.45 9.49 -12.10
CA LEU A 43 -3.25 10.12 -11.56
C LEU A 43 -2.65 11.16 -12.52
N ALA A 44 -2.73 10.93 -13.83
CA ALA A 44 -2.29 11.92 -14.83
C ALA A 44 -3.14 13.20 -14.79
N GLY A 45 -4.38 13.13 -14.32
CA GLY A 45 -5.23 14.30 -14.08
C GLY A 45 -4.94 15.02 -12.75
N ARG A 46 -4.37 14.32 -11.76
CA ARG A 46 -4.06 14.85 -10.42
C ARG A 46 -2.64 15.42 -10.31
N VAL A 47 -1.67 14.75 -10.93
CA VAL A 47 -0.27 15.16 -10.93
C VAL A 47 -0.13 16.40 -11.81
N THR A 48 0.25 17.53 -11.23
CA THR A 48 0.38 18.81 -11.92
C THR A 48 1.83 19.26 -11.93
N GLY A 49 2.40 19.41 -13.12
CA GLY A 49 3.79 19.81 -13.28
C GLY A 49 4.76 18.63 -13.07
N ALA A 50 6.00 18.82 -13.40
CA ALA A 50 7.09 17.86 -13.20
C ALA A 50 8.08 18.43 -12.17
N PRO A 51 8.88 17.57 -11.52
CA PRO A 51 8.98 16.11 -11.62
C PRO A 51 8.00 15.35 -10.70
N VAL A 52 7.78 14.06 -10.99
CA VAL A 52 7.06 13.10 -10.16
C VAL A 52 7.88 11.82 -10.00
N GLU A 53 7.87 11.25 -8.81
CA GLU A 53 8.48 9.94 -8.52
C GLU A 53 7.41 8.88 -8.35
N VAL A 54 7.64 7.69 -8.93
CA VAL A 54 6.79 6.50 -8.71
C VAL A 54 7.60 5.46 -7.96
N VAL A 55 7.19 5.16 -6.73
CA VAL A 55 7.80 4.14 -5.87
C VAL A 55 6.79 3.02 -5.65
N SER A 56 7.20 1.78 -5.81
CA SER A 56 6.29 0.64 -5.74
C SER A 56 6.87 -0.52 -4.94
N SER A 57 5.99 -1.25 -4.24
CA SER A 57 6.31 -2.63 -3.88
C SER A 57 6.73 -3.41 -5.13
N ASP A 58 7.67 -4.32 -4.98
CA ASP A 58 8.24 -5.13 -6.07
C ASP A 58 7.44 -6.39 -6.40
N LEU A 59 6.31 -6.64 -5.70
CA LEU A 59 5.41 -7.74 -6.04
C LEU A 59 4.72 -7.48 -7.39
N LEU A 60 4.53 -8.52 -8.19
CA LEU A 60 4.11 -8.43 -9.59
C LEU A 60 2.88 -7.53 -9.80
N ARG A 61 1.83 -7.71 -9.00
CA ARG A 61 0.59 -6.92 -9.10
C ARG A 61 0.78 -5.42 -8.86
N THR A 62 1.64 -5.03 -7.92
CA THR A 62 1.97 -3.61 -7.67
C THR A 62 2.92 -3.07 -8.72
N ARG A 63 3.93 -3.86 -9.13
CA ARG A 63 4.88 -3.48 -10.18
C ARG A 63 4.17 -3.23 -11.52
N VAL A 64 3.24 -4.12 -11.91
CA VAL A 64 2.45 -3.94 -13.15
C VAL A 64 1.58 -2.68 -13.04
N THR A 65 0.95 -2.42 -11.91
CA THR A 65 0.17 -1.20 -11.68
C THR A 65 1.05 0.05 -11.75
N ALA A 66 2.20 0.03 -11.07
CA ALA A 66 3.13 1.15 -11.06
C ALA A 66 3.70 1.45 -12.44
N GLN A 67 3.98 0.40 -13.25
CA GLN A 67 4.46 0.59 -14.61
C GLN A 67 3.44 1.32 -15.49
N ARG A 68 2.14 0.98 -15.40
CA ARG A 68 1.08 1.73 -16.13
C ARG A 68 1.03 3.20 -15.72
N VAL A 69 1.20 3.47 -14.43
CA VAL A 69 1.25 4.86 -13.92
C VAL A 69 2.50 5.58 -14.43
N ALA A 70 3.67 4.96 -14.34
CA ALA A 70 4.94 5.55 -14.75
C ALA A 70 4.98 5.83 -16.27
N ASP A 71 4.51 4.86 -17.09
CA ASP A 71 4.39 5.05 -18.55
C ASP A 71 3.51 6.27 -18.88
N ARG A 72 2.40 6.44 -18.16
CA ARG A 72 1.48 7.54 -18.35
C ARG A 72 2.03 8.89 -17.90
N LEU A 73 2.81 8.91 -16.83
CA LEU A 73 3.46 10.09 -16.27
C LEU A 73 4.84 10.38 -16.90
N GLN A 74 5.32 9.51 -17.78
CA GLN A 74 6.64 9.61 -18.45
C GLN A 74 7.80 9.65 -17.44
N THR A 75 7.79 8.75 -16.47
CA THR A 75 8.81 8.61 -15.43
C THR A 75 9.18 7.14 -15.22
N ASP A 76 10.18 6.86 -14.39
CA ASP A 76 10.60 5.51 -14.05
C ASP A 76 9.94 5.02 -12.76
N VAL A 77 9.91 3.68 -12.57
CA VAL A 77 9.46 3.04 -11.34
C VAL A 77 10.66 2.68 -10.48
N HIS A 78 10.65 3.13 -9.23
CA HIS A 78 11.57 2.69 -8.19
C HIS A 78 10.92 1.58 -7.36
N LEU A 79 11.51 0.38 -7.38
CA LEU A 79 10.98 -0.76 -6.63
C LEU A 79 11.57 -0.79 -5.21
N ASP A 80 10.70 -0.90 -4.21
CA ASP A 80 11.10 -1.00 -2.81
C ASP A 80 10.38 -2.18 -2.12
N PRO A 81 11.10 -3.25 -1.76
CA PRO A 81 10.50 -4.42 -1.11
C PRO A 81 9.96 -4.11 0.29
N ARG A 82 10.35 -2.99 0.91
CA ARG A 82 9.80 -2.53 2.19
C ARG A 82 8.33 -2.13 2.09
N LEU A 83 7.81 -1.85 0.87
CA LEU A 83 6.40 -1.57 0.58
C LEU A 83 5.55 -2.82 0.30
N ARG A 84 6.10 -4.04 0.39
CA ARG A 84 5.33 -5.28 0.25
C ARG A 84 4.22 -5.36 1.30
N GLU A 85 3.18 -6.14 0.99
CA GLU A 85 2.15 -6.48 1.96
C GLU A 85 2.72 -7.31 3.12
N LYS A 86 1.95 -7.39 4.22
CA LYS A 86 2.27 -8.26 5.34
C LYS A 86 2.54 -9.69 4.87
N SER A 87 3.65 -10.27 5.30
CA SER A 87 3.88 -11.69 5.08
C SER A 87 2.95 -12.52 5.95
N TYR A 88 2.26 -13.48 5.35
CA TYR A 88 1.51 -14.50 6.08
C TYR A 88 2.31 -15.82 6.17
N GLY A 89 3.64 -15.77 5.99
CA GLY A 89 4.52 -16.92 6.12
C GLY A 89 4.02 -18.12 5.33
N ASP A 90 3.92 -19.27 6.02
CA ASP A 90 3.48 -20.53 5.41
C ASP A 90 2.05 -20.53 4.85
N ALA A 91 1.24 -19.51 5.15
CA ALA A 91 -0.11 -19.38 4.61
C ALA A 91 -0.12 -18.76 3.21
N GLY A 92 0.92 -18.04 2.79
CA GLY A 92 0.98 -17.40 1.49
C GLY A 92 0.68 -18.36 0.34
N GLY A 93 -0.29 -18.02 -0.52
CA GLY A 93 -0.73 -18.85 -1.65
C GLY A 93 -1.58 -20.06 -1.28
N LYS A 94 -1.83 -20.34 0.00
CA LYS A 94 -2.79 -21.37 0.42
C LYS A 94 -4.23 -20.86 0.34
N PRO A 95 -5.24 -21.76 0.30
CA PRO A 95 -6.63 -21.34 0.38
C PRO A 95 -6.91 -20.48 1.62
N GLN A 96 -7.73 -19.44 1.48
CA GLN A 96 -8.10 -18.56 2.60
C GLN A 96 -8.64 -19.35 3.80
N ALA A 97 -9.43 -20.39 3.58
CA ALA A 97 -9.97 -21.26 4.63
C ALA A 97 -8.88 -21.98 5.44
N TRP A 98 -7.69 -22.20 4.86
CA TRP A 98 -6.55 -22.78 5.60
C TRP A 98 -6.02 -21.81 6.66
N LEU A 99 -5.92 -20.51 6.30
CA LEU A 99 -5.54 -19.44 7.22
C LEU A 99 -6.61 -19.25 8.30
N ASP A 100 -7.89 -19.13 7.89
CA ASP A 100 -9.01 -18.87 8.80
C ASP A 100 -9.12 -19.91 9.91
N ALA A 101 -8.80 -21.18 9.61
CA ALA A 101 -8.83 -22.27 10.58
C ALA A 101 -7.68 -22.25 11.59
N ARG A 102 -6.64 -21.44 11.38
CA ARG A 102 -5.39 -21.40 12.17
C ARG A 102 -5.09 -20.07 12.79
N PHE A 103 -5.66 -19.02 12.20
CA PHE A 103 -5.39 -17.64 12.60
C PHE A 103 -5.80 -17.38 14.04
N VAL A 104 -4.86 -16.89 14.84
CA VAL A 104 -5.10 -16.44 16.20
C VAL A 104 -5.35 -14.93 16.18
N PRO A 105 -6.58 -14.46 16.49
CA PRO A 105 -6.88 -13.04 16.45
C PRO A 105 -6.15 -12.27 17.55
N PRO A 106 -5.77 -11.00 17.29
CA PRO A 106 -5.11 -10.19 18.30
C PRO A 106 -6.02 -9.93 19.49
N PRO A 107 -5.46 -9.83 20.71
CA PRO A 107 -6.23 -9.63 21.92
C PRO A 107 -6.95 -8.27 21.91
N ALA A 108 -8.04 -8.17 22.67
CA ALA A 108 -8.78 -6.91 22.82
C ALA A 108 -7.96 -5.82 23.51
N THR A 109 -7.01 -6.19 24.37
CA THR A 109 -6.13 -5.30 25.16
C THR A 109 -4.68 -5.79 25.09
N GLY A 110 -3.72 -4.94 25.45
CA GLY A 110 -2.29 -5.26 25.43
C GLY A 110 -1.59 -4.93 24.11
N ASP A 111 -0.40 -5.47 23.91
CA ASP A 111 0.40 -5.23 22.71
C ASP A 111 -0.20 -5.99 21.52
N ARG A 112 -0.78 -5.23 20.60
CA ARG A 112 -1.38 -5.75 19.38
C ARG A 112 -0.43 -5.66 18.18
N MET A 113 0.64 -4.88 18.30
CA MET A 113 1.60 -4.71 17.23
C MET A 113 2.51 -5.93 17.08
N ARG A 114 2.92 -6.52 18.21
CA ARG A 114 3.82 -7.70 18.25
C ARG A 114 3.07 -9.02 18.44
N HIS A 115 1.73 -9.00 18.24
CA HIS A 115 0.91 -10.20 18.34
C HIS A 115 1.30 -11.24 17.29
N ASP A 116 1.55 -12.47 17.76
CA ASP A 116 1.76 -13.64 16.91
C ASP A 116 0.40 -14.24 16.53
N GLU A 117 0.12 -14.29 15.23
CA GLU A 117 -1.13 -14.82 14.67
C GLU A 117 -1.12 -16.36 14.57
N GLY A 118 -0.09 -17.04 15.08
CA GLY A 118 0.03 -18.50 15.10
C GLY A 118 0.42 -19.12 13.75
N ILE A 119 0.91 -18.32 12.81
CA ILE A 119 1.32 -18.80 11.47
C ILE A 119 2.84 -18.71 11.36
N ALA A 120 3.49 -19.84 11.11
CA ALA A 120 4.94 -19.89 10.99
C ALA A 120 5.45 -18.97 9.86
N GLY A 121 6.47 -18.17 10.16
CA GLY A 121 7.09 -17.24 9.23
C GLY A 121 6.23 -16.02 8.87
N ALA A 122 5.07 -15.80 9.51
CA ALA A 122 4.29 -14.59 9.31
C ALA A 122 4.94 -13.39 10.01
N GLU A 123 4.85 -12.22 9.37
CA GLU A 123 5.19 -10.95 10.02
C GLU A 123 4.13 -10.59 11.08
N THR A 124 4.59 -9.96 12.16
CA THR A 124 3.70 -9.19 13.02
C THR A 124 3.32 -7.86 12.35
N LYS A 125 2.35 -7.13 12.91
CA LYS A 125 2.08 -5.75 12.48
C LYS A 125 3.28 -4.84 12.72
N TRP A 126 4.05 -5.11 13.76
CA TRP A 126 5.27 -4.36 14.09
C TRP A 126 6.31 -4.49 12.98
N ASP A 127 6.60 -5.70 12.52
CA ASP A 127 7.59 -5.96 11.46
C ASP A 127 7.21 -5.23 10.17
N LEU A 128 5.94 -5.35 9.76
CA LEU A 128 5.38 -4.61 8.63
C LEU A 128 5.54 -3.09 8.81
N ALA A 129 5.14 -2.57 9.97
CA ALA A 129 5.16 -1.13 10.23
C ALA A 129 6.59 -0.57 10.19
N VAL A 130 7.55 -1.25 10.83
CA VAL A 130 8.97 -0.82 10.86
C VAL A 130 9.53 -0.65 9.45
N ARG A 131 9.30 -1.63 8.55
CA ARG A 131 9.83 -1.53 7.18
C ARG A 131 9.11 -0.48 6.33
N VAL A 132 7.78 -0.33 6.49
CA VAL A 132 7.02 0.69 5.76
C VAL A 132 7.39 2.10 6.23
N TYR A 133 7.60 2.33 7.53
CA TYR A 133 8.06 3.62 8.04
C TYR A 133 9.44 3.98 7.51
N ALA A 134 10.35 3.01 7.43
CA ALA A 134 11.68 3.23 6.84
C ALA A 134 11.58 3.60 5.36
N ALA A 135 10.72 2.92 4.58
CA ALA A 135 10.48 3.29 3.18
C ALA A 135 9.91 4.70 3.06
N MET A 136 8.92 5.06 3.89
CA MET A 136 8.30 6.38 3.88
C MET A 136 9.29 7.48 4.29
N ALA A 137 10.19 7.24 5.23
CA ALA A 137 11.24 8.20 5.59
C ALA A 137 12.13 8.53 4.39
N ASP A 138 12.54 7.53 3.60
CA ASP A 138 13.34 7.75 2.39
C ASP A 138 12.52 8.48 1.31
N ILE A 139 11.26 8.07 1.06
CA ILE A 139 10.37 8.73 0.09
C ILE A 139 10.18 10.20 0.45
N LEU A 140 9.92 10.51 1.72
CA LEU A 140 9.69 11.87 2.18
C LEU A 140 10.97 12.72 2.25
N SER A 141 12.16 12.11 2.24
CA SER A 141 13.44 12.82 2.17
C SER A 141 13.76 13.33 0.76
N SER A 142 13.06 12.84 -0.27
CA SER A 142 13.25 13.30 -1.65
C SER A 142 12.92 14.79 -1.80
N SER A 143 13.67 15.47 -2.65
CA SER A 143 13.39 16.85 -3.06
C SER A 143 12.21 16.98 -4.03
N VAL A 144 11.74 15.87 -4.60
CA VAL A 144 10.58 15.85 -5.49
C VAL A 144 9.31 15.99 -4.66
N SER A 145 8.48 16.96 -5.01
CA SER A 145 7.29 17.31 -4.23
C SER A 145 6.05 16.46 -4.55
N GLN A 146 6.08 15.66 -5.60
CA GLN A 146 4.98 14.78 -5.98
C GLN A 146 5.47 13.35 -6.06
N GLN A 147 4.88 12.46 -5.27
CA GLN A 147 5.20 11.04 -5.26
C GLN A 147 3.95 10.20 -5.44
N VAL A 148 4.08 9.10 -6.19
CA VAL A 148 3.08 8.02 -6.24
C VAL A 148 3.66 6.80 -5.55
N VAL A 149 2.95 6.28 -4.54
CA VAL A 149 3.34 5.09 -3.78
C VAL A 149 2.36 3.97 -4.09
N VAL A 150 2.81 2.95 -4.85
CA VAL A 150 1.96 1.80 -5.18
C VAL A 150 2.26 0.64 -4.23
N THR A 151 1.23 0.22 -3.48
CA THR A 151 1.39 -0.73 -2.40
C THR A 151 0.13 -1.60 -2.21
N HIS A 152 -0.14 -2.08 -1.01
CA HIS A 152 -1.18 -3.04 -0.63
C HIS A 152 -2.01 -2.52 0.53
N GLY A 153 -3.11 -3.20 0.87
CA GLY A 153 -4.08 -2.69 1.84
C GLY A 153 -3.53 -2.46 3.24
N MET A 154 -2.86 -3.45 3.84
CA MET A 154 -2.32 -3.27 5.20
C MET A 154 -1.06 -2.39 5.19
N ALA A 155 -0.20 -2.54 4.20
CA ALA A 155 0.97 -1.67 4.04
C ALA A 155 0.55 -0.20 3.85
N ALA A 156 -0.49 0.10 3.06
CA ALA A 156 -1.03 1.45 2.91
C ALA A 156 -1.52 2.05 4.25
N THR A 157 -2.06 1.23 5.17
CA THR A 157 -2.40 1.69 6.53
C THR A 157 -1.17 2.27 7.23
N PHE A 158 -0.01 1.62 7.11
CA PHE A 158 1.23 2.10 7.73
C PHE A 158 1.92 3.21 6.92
N VAL A 159 1.67 3.31 5.61
CA VAL A 159 2.06 4.51 4.83
C VAL A 159 1.35 5.75 5.38
N LEU A 160 0.04 5.68 5.63
CA LEU A 160 -0.72 6.78 6.21
C LEU A 160 -0.29 7.08 7.66
N ALA A 161 -0.03 6.05 8.45
CA ALA A 161 0.47 6.21 9.82
C ALA A 161 1.84 6.92 9.85
N ALA A 162 2.76 6.53 8.96
CA ALA A 162 4.06 7.17 8.80
C ALA A 162 3.93 8.62 8.32
N TRP A 163 3.00 8.87 7.38
CA TRP A 163 2.69 10.21 6.88
C TRP A 163 2.34 11.21 7.99
N ILE A 164 1.49 10.78 8.93
CA ILE A 164 1.07 11.63 10.07
C ILE A 164 1.99 11.51 11.29
N GLU A 165 3.15 10.89 11.14
CA GLU A 165 4.15 10.68 12.21
C GLU A 165 3.57 9.96 13.46
N MET A 166 2.61 9.05 13.25
CA MET A 166 2.03 8.29 14.36
C MET A 166 3.09 7.40 15.02
N PRO A 167 3.24 7.44 16.36
CA PRO A 167 4.14 6.50 17.02
C PRO A 167 3.73 5.05 16.76
N LEU A 168 4.71 4.18 16.47
CA LEU A 168 4.47 2.77 16.13
C LEU A 168 3.63 2.05 17.19
N GLU A 169 3.90 2.31 18.46
CA GLU A 169 3.20 1.71 19.61
C GLU A 169 1.70 2.08 19.63
N ALA A 170 1.34 3.24 19.09
CA ALA A 170 -0.05 3.71 19.03
C ALA A 170 -0.86 3.04 17.89
N ALA A 171 -0.20 2.45 16.90
CA ALA A 171 -0.83 1.94 15.68
C ALA A 171 -1.51 0.55 15.84
N GLY A 172 -1.49 -0.06 17.03
CA GLY A 172 -1.99 -1.42 17.25
C GLY A 172 -3.49 -1.63 16.93
N ARG A 173 -4.27 -0.56 16.94
CA ARG A 173 -5.71 -0.58 16.57
C ARG A 173 -5.99 0.12 15.25
N LEU A 174 -4.96 0.65 14.59
CA LEU A 174 -5.12 1.36 13.34
C LEU A 174 -5.52 0.38 12.23
N ALA A 175 -6.51 0.75 11.46
CA ALA A 175 -6.91 0.08 10.22
C ALA A 175 -7.65 1.07 9.33
N PHE A 176 -7.23 1.16 8.09
CA PHE A 176 -8.00 1.81 7.03
C PHE A 176 -8.53 0.72 6.09
N ARG A 177 -9.75 0.93 5.57
CA ARG A 177 -10.32 0.03 4.56
C ARG A 177 -10.00 0.58 3.19
N PHE A 178 -9.17 -0.16 2.46
CA PHE A 178 -8.85 0.16 1.08
C PHE A 178 -9.58 -0.80 0.14
N THR A 179 -10.13 -0.23 -0.92
CA THR A 179 -10.65 -0.98 -2.06
C THR A 179 -9.49 -1.25 -3.02
N SER A 180 -9.44 -2.43 -3.63
CA SER A 180 -8.47 -2.73 -4.69
C SER A 180 -8.57 -1.69 -5.80
N GLY A 181 -7.46 -1.04 -6.12
CA GLY A 181 -7.40 0.06 -7.07
C GLY A 181 -7.74 1.44 -6.49
N GLY A 182 -7.97 1.56 -5.19
CA GLY A 182 -8.25 2.85 -4.55
C GLY A 182 -7.04 3.78 -4.53
N VAL A 183 -7.29 5.08 -4.68
CA VAL A 183 -6.30 6.16 -4.60
C VAL A 183 -6.55 7.00 -3.36
N THR A 184 -5.51 7.23 -2.57
CA THR A 184 -5.54 8.12 -1.41
C THR A 184 -4.61 9.31 -1.65
N THR A 185 -5.08 10.52 -1.42
CA THR A 185 -4.31 11.75 -1.62
C THR A 185 -3.89 12.31 -0.25
N LEU A 186 -2.59 12.49 -0.09
CA LEU A 186 -1.96 13.08 1.08
C LEU A 186 -1.30 14.40 0.67
N GLU A 187 -1.46 15.46 1.46
CA GLU A 187 -0.92 16.79 1.15
C GLU A 187 -0.27 17.40 2.40
N GLU A 188 0.89 18.07 2.17
CA GLU A 188 1.55 18.92 3.17
C GLU A 188 1.60 20.34 2.63
N ASP A 189 1.06 21.30 3.40
CA ASP A 189 1.10 22.71 3.03
C ASP A 189 2.48 23.35 3.30
N ASP A 190 2.84 24.37 2.49
CA ASP A 190 4.16 25.02 2.59
C ASP A 190 4.25 26.06 3.71
N TYR A 191 3.13 26.39 4.36
CA TYR A 191 3.09 27.46 5.34
C TYR A 191 3.09 26.95 6.80
N PHE A 192 2.15 26.06 7.11
CA PHE A 192 2.05 25.45 8.44
C PHE A 192 2.73 24.09 8.54
N HIS A 193 3.10 23.49 7.40
CA HIS A 193 3.65 22.14 7.30
C HIS A 193 2.70 21.06 7.86
N ASN A 194 1.39 21.35 7.84
CA ASN A 194 0.40 20.37 8.26
C ASN A 194 0.27 19.27 7.23
N ARG A 195 0.28 18.03 7.69
CA ARG A 195 0.06 16.84 6.87
C ARG A 195 -1.38 16.38 6.96
N THR A 196 -2.07 16.36 5.83
CA THR A 196 -3.48 16.00 5.72
C THR A 196 -3.68 14.74 4.91
N VAL A 197 -4.73 13.98 5.23
CA VAL A 197 -5.33 12.99 4.35
C VAL A 197 -6.48 13.69 3.65
N ARG A 198 -6.21 14.27 2.46
CA ARG A 198 -7.18 15.06 1.73
C ARG A 198 -8.34 14.22 1.20
N GLU A 199 -8.03 13.04 0.70
CA GLU A 199 -9.02 12.09 0.19
C GLU A 199 -8.56 10.67 0.49
N LEU A 200 -9.43 9.87 1.10
CA LEU A 200 -9.13 8.48 1.45
C LEU A 200 -9.84 7.53 0.51
N ASN A 201 -9.09 6.62 -0.12
CA ASN A 201 -9.63 5.50 -0.89
C ASN A 201 -10.64 5.90 -1.97
N PHE A 202 -10.31 6.89 -2.80
CA PHE A 202 -11.11 7.27 -3.95
C PHE A 202 -11.15 6.13 -4.98
N VAL A 203 -12.34 5.82 -5.46
CA VAL A 203 -12.60 4.74 -6.44
C VAL A 203 -13.45 5.18 -7.63
N GLY A 204 -13.75 6.49 -7.76
CA GLY A 204 -14.61 7.01 -8.83
C GLY A 204 -14.10 6.71 -10.25
N HIS A 205 -12.80 6.55 -10.41
CA HIS A 205 -12.18 6.18 -11.68
C HIS A 205 -12.40 4.71 -12.09
N LEU A 206 -12.89 3.86 -11.18
CA LEU A 206 -13.15 2.42 -11.45
C LEU A 206 -14.60 2.17 -11.95
N ALA A 207 -15.44 3.20 -12.01
CA ALA A 207 -16.82 3.11 -12.45
C ALA A 207 -16.95 2.98 -13.98
#